data_c1dd5b79dd4382b213c47182f2cabe5b
#
_entry.id   c1dd5b79dd4382b213c47182f2cabe5b
#
_cell.length_a   1.000
_cell.length_b   1.000
_cell.length_c   1.000
_cell.angle_alpha   90.00
_cell.angle_beta   90.00
_cell.angle_gamma   90.00
#
_symmetry.space_group_name_H-M   'P 1'
#
loop_
_entity.id
_entity.type
_entity.pdbx_description
1 polymer ?
#
loop_
_entity_poly.entity_id
_entity_poly.type
_entity_poly.pdbx_seq_one_letter_code
_entity_poly.pdbx_strand_id
1 'polypeptide(L)'
;MNAEECEYLVIEDWFPNGRPELEKGGIMFTDRATVDKVEKMKVCTCLNPLHTALAVFGCLLGYTKISDEMKDAELRKMVERIGYTEGLPVVVDPGILDPKEFIDTVLNVRIPNPFMPDTPQRIATDTSQKLAIRFGETVKNYLASDCLLYTSPSPRD
;
A
#
# COMPACT_ATOMS: atom_id res chain seq x y z
N MET A 1 4.64 3.45 -19.51
CA MET A 1 3.62 3.80 -18.49
C MET A 1 2.73 2.57 -18.37
N ASN A 2 2.75 1.86 -17.27
CA ASN A 2 1.82 0.75 -17.05
C ASN A 2 0.48 1.35 -16.67
N ALA A 3 -0.48 1.33 -17.61
CA ALA A 3 -1.86 1.62 -17.31
C ALA A 3 -2.41 0.43 -16.51
N GLU A 4 -2.52 0.59 -15.22
CA GLU A 4 -3.20 -0.38 -14.35
C GLU A 4 -4.70 -0.04 -14.35
N GLU A 5 -5.57 -1.05 -14.31
CA GLU A 5 -7.02 -0.85 -14.18
C GLU A 5 -7.40 -0.12 -12.87
N CYS A 6 -6.49 -0.09 -11.90
CA CYS A 6 -6.66 0.65 -10.66
C CYS A 6 -6.42 2.14 -10.92
N GLU A 7 -7.48 2.87 -11.17
CA GLU A 7 -7.47 4.32 -11.33
C GLU A 7 -7.13 5.00 -10.00
N TYR A 8 -5.86 5.29 -9.77
CA TYR A 8 -5.40 5.99 -8.56
C TYR A 8 -4.37 7.10 -8.84
N LEU A 9 -4.34 7.59 -10.08
CA LEU A 9 -3.46 8.69 -10.42
C LEU A 9 -4.10 10.01 -9.99
N VAL A 10 -3.59 10.56 -8.91
CA VAL A 10 -4.01 11.84 -8.35
C VAL A 10 -2.87 12.83 -8.52
N ILE A 11 -3.16 13.99 -9.10
CA ILE A 11 -2.18 15.02 -9.43
C ILE A 11 -2.62 16.37 -8.85
N GLU A 12 -1.65 17.16 -8.39
CA GLU A 12 -1.90 18.55 -7.99
C GLU A 12 -2.36 19.38 -9.20
N ASP A 13 -3.49 20.06 -9.07
CA ASP A 13 -4.04 20.91 -10.14
C ASP A 13 -3.37 22.30 -10.12
N TRP A 14 -2.10 22.32 -10.50
CA TRP A 14 -1.33 23.54 -10.59
C TRP A 14 -0.57 23.61 -11.91
N PHE A 15 -1.19 24.27 -12.92
CA PHE A 15 -0.67 24.36 -14.27
C PHE A 15 -0.71 25.83 -14.74
N PRO A 16 0.38 26.60 -14.56
CA PRO A 16 0.43 28.04 -14.89
C PRO A 16 0.07 28.38 -16.36
N ASN A 17 0.32 27.42 -17.27
CA ASN A 17 0.07 27.58 -18.69
C ASN A 17 -1.18 26.80 -19.18
N GLY A 18 -2.04 26.36 -18.25
CA GLY A 18 -3.16 25.49 -18.56
C GLY A 18 -2.74 24.03 -18.79
N ARG A 19 -3.71 23.13 -18.91
CA ARG A 19 -3.48 21.71 -19.15
C ARG A 19 -4.55 21.10 -20.05
N PRO A 20 -4.27 19.95 -20.70
CA PRO A 20 -5.31 19.16 -21.35
C PRO A 20 -6.33 18.62 -20.34
N GLU A 21 -7.51 18.26 -20.84
CA GLU A 21 -8.60 17.66 -20.04
C GLU A 21 -8.32 16.18 -19.70
N LEU A 22 -7.27 15.94 -18.90
CA LEU A 22 -6.80 14.60 -18.56
C LEU A 22 -7.76 13.87 -17.60
N GLU A 23 -8.65 14.59 -16.92
CA GLU A 23 -9.75 14.05 -16.12
C GLU A 23 -10.69 13.17 -16.96
N LYS A 24 -10.82 13.43 -18.26
CA LYS A 24 -11.57 12.57 -19.20
C LYS A 24 -10.92 11.19 -19.39
N GLY A 25 -9.63 11.06 -19.05
CA GLY A 25 -8.88 9.81 -19.05
C GLY A 25 -8.76 9.18 -17.67
N GLY A 26 -9.57 9.59 -16.69
CA GLY A 26 -9.57 9.01 -15.33
C GLY A 26 -8.51 9.58 -14.39
N ILE A 27 -7.80 10.65 -14.76
CA ILE A 27 -6.84 11.30 -13.86
C ILE A 27 -7.59 12.23 -12.91
N MET A 28 -7.35 12.09 -11.61
CA MET A 28 -7.93 12.93 -10.59
C MET A 28 -7.03 14.13 -10.29
N PHE A 29 -7.62 15.32 -10.23
CA PHE A 29 -6.93 16.55 -9.90
C PHE A 29 -7.44 17.12 -8.59
N THR A 30 -6.52 17.57 -7.74
CA THR A 30 -6.86 18.13 -6.42
C THR A 30 -5.74 19.06 -5.92
N ASP A 31 -5.85 19.55 -4.71
CA ASP A 31 -4.80 20.32 -4.05
C ASP A 31 -3.63 19.45 -3.57
N ARG A 32 -2.49 20.07 -3.34
CA ARG A 32 -1.26 19.41 -2.90
C ARG A 32 -1.44 18.62 -1.61
N ALA A 33 -2.17 19.14 -0.65
CA ALA A 33 -2.36 18.47 0.64
C ALA A 33 -3.14 17.17 0.50
N THR A 34 -4.12 17.12 -0.39
CA THR A 34 -4.87 15.91 -0.70
C THR A 34 -4.01 14.89 -1.46
N VAL A 35 -3.18 15.33 -2.41
CA VAL A 35 -2.19 14.46 -3.09
C VAL A 35 -1.26 13.80 -2.06
N ASP A 36 -0.74 14.57 -1.11
CA ASP A 36 0.15 14.04 -0.07
C ASP A 36 -0.57 13.01 0.84
N LYS A 37 -1.86 13.21 1.14
CA LYS A 37 -2.67 12.21 1.86
C LYS A 37 -2.87 10.92 1.05
N VAL A 38 -3.15 11.02 -0.25
CA VAL A 38 -3.26 9.85 -1.14
C VAL A 38 -1.95 9.09 -1.17
N GLU A 39 -0.83 9.79 -1.27
CA GLU A 39 0.49 9.15 -1.25
C GLU A 39 0.76 8.45 0.09
N LYS A 40 0.47 9.09 1.22
CA LYS A 40 0.58 8.46 2.55
C LYS A 40 -0.30 7.22 2.68
N MET A 41 -1.57 7.29 2.29
CA MET A 41 -2.47 6.14 2.28
C MET A 41 -1.87 4.97 1.50
N LYS A 42 -1.40 5.22 0.29
CA LYS A 42 -0.83 4.20 -0.61
C LYS A 42 0.49 3.66 -0.10
N VAL A 43 1.43 4.54 0.24
CA VAL A 43 2.82 4.16 0.57
C VAL A 43 2.93 3.58 1.98
N CYS A 44 2.16 4.09 2.93
CA CYS A 44 2.32 3.74 4.34
C CYS A 44 1.26 2.74 4.86
N THR A 45 0.23 2.41 4.07
CA THR A 45 -0.85 1.53 4.54
C THR A 45 -1.34 0.56 3.47
N CYS A 46 -1.93 1.05 2.37
CA CYS A 46 -2.80 0.22 1.53
C CYS A 46 -2.10 -0.55 0.41
N LEU A 47 -0.87 -0.22 0.04
CA LEU A 47 -0.16 -0.88 -1.06
C LEU A 47 1.24 -1.34 -0.68
N ASN A 48 2.14 -0.41 -0.36
CA ASN A 48 3.55 -0.73 -0.23
C ASN A 48 3.88 -1.60 0.99
N PRO A 49 3.22 -1.48 2.16
CA PRO A 49 3.42 -2.41 3.26
C PRO A 49 3.09 -3.86 2.89
N LEU A 50 2.00 -4.07 2.18
CA LEU A 50 1.55 -5.40 1.75
C LEU A 50 2.56 -6.04 0.81
N HIS A 51 3.02 -5.30 -0.21
CA HIS A 51 4.09 -5.73 -1.09
C HIS A 51 5.40 -6.02 -0.35
N THR A 52 5.76 -5.21 0.65
CA THR A 52 6.99 -5.44 1.42
C THR A 52 6.91 -6.70 2.25
N ALA A 53 5.78 -6.93 2.91
CA ALA A 53 5.57 -8.15 3.69
C ALA A 53 5.65 -9.40 2.79
N LEU A 54 4.91 -9.41 1.68
CA LEU A 54 5.00 -10.51 0.71
C LEU A 54 6.44 -10.71 0.23
N ALA A 55 7.12 -9.65 -0.20
CA ALA A 55 8.47 -9.76 -0.74
C ALA A 55 9.48 -10.38 0.25
N VAL A 56 9.40 -10.02 1.52
CA VAL A 56 10.29 -10.59 2.55
C VAL A 56 10.01 -12.08 2.76
N PHE A 57 8.76 -12.43 2.98
CA PHE A 57 8.37 -13.83 3.21
C PHE A 57 8.48 -14.66 1.93
N GLY A 58 8.16 -14.08 0.77
CA GLY A 58 8.35 -14.73 -0.52
C GLY A 58 9.79 -15.10 -0.82
N CYS A 59 10.76 -14.22 -0.50
CA CYS A 59 12.18 -14.54 -0.59
C CYS A 59 12.57 -15.70 0.32
N LEU A 60 12.08 -15.69 1.56
CA LEU A 60 12.40 -16.75 2.54
C LEU A 60 11.81 -18.10 2.13
N LEU A 61 10.64 -18.12 1.51
CA LEU A 61 9.94 -19.31 1.07
C LEU A 61 10.31 -19.75 -0.36
N GLY A 62 11.15 -18.97 -1.06
CA GLY A 62 11.65 -19.31 -2.39
C GLY A 62 10.70 -18.97 -3.55
N TYR A 63 9.71 -18.11 -3.34
CA TYR A 63 8.86 -17.62 -4.42
C TYR A 63 9.63 -16.71 -5.39
N THR A 64 9.19 -16.72 -6.65
CA THR A 64 9.78 -15.91 -7.72
C THR A 64 8.82 -14.85 -8.28
N LYS A 65 7.53 -14.96 -7.94
CA LYS A 65 6.49 -14.00 -8.31
C LYS A 65 5.59 -13.71 -7.14
N ILE A 66 5.29 -12.45 -6.92
CA ILE A 66 4.35 -11.99 -5.88
C ILE A 66 2.93 -12.55 -6.12
N SER A 67 2.51 -12.66 -7.38
CA SER A 67 1.19 -13.23 -7.70
C SER A 67 1.04 -14.70 -7.30
N ASP A 68 2.13 -15.46 -7.25
CA ASP A 68 2.10 -16.85 -6.81
C ASP A 68 2.00 -16.95 -5.27
N GLU A 69 2.59 -16.00 -4.55
CA GLU A 69 2.44 -15.89 -3.10
C GLU A 69 0.98 -15.69 -2.67
N MET A 70 0.19 -14.98 -3.48
CA MET A 70 -1.24 -14.77 -3.21
C MET A 70 -2.10 -16.03 -3.36
N LYS A 71 -1.56 -17.10 -3.91
CA LYS A 71 -2.19 -18.43 -3.95
C LYS A 71 -1.95 -19.22 -2.67
N ASP A 72 -0.95 -18.84 -1.90
CA ASP A 72 -0.66 -19.40 -0.58
C ASP A 72 -1.62 -18.81 0.46
N ALA A 73 -2.40 -19.67 1.10
CA ALA A 73 -3.46 -19.25 2.02
C ALA A 73 -2.92 -18.51 3.26
N GLU A 74 -1.74 -18.87 3.74
CA GLU A 74 -1.14 -18.24 4.93
C GLU A 74 -0.55 -16.88 4.59
N LEU A 75 0.13 -16.74 3.45
CA LEU A 75 0.64 -15.45 2.97
C LEU A 75 -0.50 -14.49 2.66
N ARG A 76 -1.56 -14.98 2.01
CA ARG A 76 -2.75 -14.18 1.75
C ARG A 76 -3.40 -13.69 3.05
N LYS A 77 -3.62 -14.58 4.00
CA LYS A 77 -4.17 -14.24 5.32
C LYS A 77 -3.30 -13.24 6.09
N MET A 78 -1.99 -13.37 5.98
CA MET A 78 -1.04 -12.42 6.59
C MET A 78 -1.23 -11.01 6.02
N VAL A 79 -1.26 -10.84 4.71
CA VAL A 79 -1.41 -9.50 4.11
C VAL A 79 -2.81 -8.92 4.29
N GLU A 80 -3.84 -9.75 4.31
CA GLU A 80 -5.20 -9.34 4.66
C GLU A 80 -5.25 -8.79 6.10
N ARG A 81 -4.58 -9.45 7.03
CA ARG A 81 -4.46 -8.96 8.41
C ARG A 81 -3.71 -7.63 8.48
N ILE A 82 -2.55 -7.53 7.84
CA ILE A 82 -1.77 -6.29 7.80
C ILE A 82 -2.59 -5.14 7.21
N GLY A 83 -3.33 -5.38 6.14
CA GLY A 83 -4.12 -4.37 5.47
C GLY A 83 -5.39 -3.99 6.22
N TYR A 84 -6.28 -4.96 6.42
CA TYR A 84 -7.62 -4.68 6.96
C TYR A 84 -7.64 -4.49 8.47
N THR A 85 -6.91 -5.34 9.21
CA THR A 85 -7.00 -5.34 10.68
C THR A 85 -6.05 -4.33 11.31
N GLU A 86 -4.85 -4.20 10.73
CA GLU A 86 -3.79 -3.40 11.33
C GLU A 86 -3.62 -2.03 10.65
N GLY A 87 -3.80 -1.93 9.35
CA GLY A 87 -3.59 -0.71 8.58
C GLY A 87 -4.81 0.20 8.53
N LEU A 88 -5.95 -0.32 8.05
CA LEU A 88 -7.16 0.48 7.83
C LEU A 88 -7.66 1.25 9.04
N PRO A 89 -7.64 0.74 10.30
CA PRO A 89 -8.16 1.49 11.44
C PRO A 89 -7.45 2.82 11.71
N VAL A 90 -6.22 2.98 11.23
CA VAL A 90 -5.40 4.18 11.44
C VAL A 90 -4.92 4.82 10.14
N VAL A 91 -5.51 4.43 9.02
CA VAL A 91 -5.16 4.98 7.70
C VAL A 91 -5.45 6.46 7.60
N VAL A 92 -4.60 7.16 6.87
CA VAL A 92 -4.90 8.55 6.48
C VAL A 92 -5.94 8.53 5.35
N ASP A 93 -7.14 9.00 5.65
CA ASP A 93 -8.20 9.13 4.64
C ASP A 93 -7.97 10.40 3.80
N PRO A 94 -7.75 10.27 2.49
CA PRO A 94 -7.57 11.41 1.60
C PRO A 94 -8.89 12.09 1.20
N GLY A 95 -10.05 11.44 1.39
CA GLY A 95 -11.36 11.94 1.02
C GLY A 95 -11.71 11.90 -0.48
N ILE A 96 -10.74 11.70 -1.36
CA ILE A 96 -10.92 11.58 -2.82
C ILE A 96 -10.92 10.13 -3.30
N LEU A 97 -10.33 9.24 -2.53
CA LEU A 97 -10.30 7.80 -2.73
C LEU A 97 -10.72 7.12 -1.43
N ASP A 98 -11.56 6.12 -1.51
CA ASP A 98 -11.90 5.28 -0.35
C ASP A 98 -10.76 4.31 -0.05
N PRO A 99 -10.12 4.37 1.14
CA PRO A 99 -9.00 3.50 1.47
C PRO A 99 -9.37 2.01 1.47
N LYS A 100 -10.65 1.68 1.81
CA LYS A 100 -11.11 0.30 1.82
C LYS A 100 -11.28 -0.24 0.41
N GLU A 101 -11.93 0.51 -0.47
CA GLU A 101 -12.07 0.12 -1.89
C GLU A 101 -10.70 0.00 -2.56
N PHE A 102 -9.78 0.90 -2.21
CA PHE A 102 -8.42 0.86 -2.71
C PHE A 102 -7.68 -0.43 -2.30
N ILE A 103 -7.72 -0.79 -1.02
CA ILE A 103 -7.05 -2.02 -0.53
C ILE A 103 -7.73 -3.28 -1.06
N ASP A 104 -9.05 -3.28 -1.22
CA ASP A 104 -9.81 -4.38 -1.85
C ASP A 104 -9.30 -4.62 -3.28
N THR A 105 -9.11 -3.56 -4.06
CA THR A 105 -8.56 -3.63 -5.42
C THR A 105 -7.11 -4.11 -5.41
N VAL A 106 -6.29 -3.61 -4.49
CA VAL A 106 -4.89 -4.03 -4.35
C VAL A 106 -4.78 -5.53 -4.06
N LEU A 107 -5.53 -6.05 -3.11
CA LEU A 107 -5.45 -7.44 -2.68
C LEU A 107 -6.10 -8.44 -3.64
N ASN A 108 -7.16 -8.04 -4.34
CA ASN A 108 -7.92 -8.95 -5.17
C ASN A 108 -7.63 -8.83 -6.68
N VAL A 109 -7.11 -7.69 -7.14
CA VAL A 109 -6.85 -7.44 -8.55
C VAL A 109 -5.36 -7.23 -8.82
N ARG A 110 -4.73 -6.27 -8.13
CA ARG A 110 -3.38 -5.84 -8.47
C ARG A 110 -2.30 -6.85 -8.08
N ILE A 111 -2.24 -7.25 -6.83
CA ILE A 111 -1.19 -8.17 -6.34
C ILE A 111 -1.32 -9.57 -6.95
N PRO A 112 -2.52 -10.17 -7.10
CA PRO A 112 -2.67 -11.48 -7.72
C PRO A 112 -2.46 -11.51 -9.24
N ASN A 113 -2.31 -10.35 -9.88
CA ASN A 113 -2.18 -10.26 -11.33
C ASN A 113 -0.85 -10.89 -11.82
N PRO A 114 -0.89 -12.01 -12.57
CA PRO A 114 0.32 -12.72 -13.01
C PRO A 114 1.10 -11.96 -14.10
N PHE A 115 0.51 -10.94 -14.72
CA PHE A 115 1.16 -10.11 -15.74
C PHE A 115 1.97 -8.97 -15.13
N MET A 116 1.83 -8.70 -13.83
CA MET A 116 2.69 -7.77 -13.13
C MET A 116 4.09 -8.38 -12.95
N PRO A 117 5.16 -7.72 -13.42
CA PRO A 117 6.51 -8.26 -13.35
C PRO A 117 7.15 -8.08 -11.96
N ASP A 118 6.35 -8.28 -10.92
CA ASP A 118 6.78 -8.08 -9.54
C ASP A 118 7.41 -9.35 -8.98
N THR A 119 8.70 -9.27 -8.67
CA THR A 119 9.45 -10.35 -8.03
C THR A 119 9.75 -10.00 -6.56
N PRO A 120 9.65 -10.97 -5.63
CA PRO A 120 10.00 -10.74 -4.23
C PRO A 120 11.41 -10.18 -4.06
N GLN A 121 12.38 -10.72 -4.80
CA GLN A 121 13.79 -10.33 -4.72
C GLN A 121 14.00 -8.85 -5.06
N ARG A 122 13.32 -8.35 -6.10
CA ARG A 122 13.40 -6.94 -6.50
C ARG A 122 12.76 -6.02 -5.46
N ILE A 123 11.61 -6.42 -4.90
CA ILE A 123 10.87 -5.62 -3.94
C ILE A 123 11.54 -5.64 -2.56
N ALA A 124 12.19 -6.73 -2.18
CA ALA A 124 12.90 -6.87 -0.90
C ALA A 124 14.22 -6.09 -0.82
N THR A 125 14.74 -5.54 -1.92
CA THR A 125 15.93 -4.67 -1.86
C THR A 125 15.68 -3.49 -0.91
N ASP A 126 16.71 -3.12 -0.12
CA ASP A 126 16.66 -2.02 0.85
C ASP A 126 15.54 -2.14 1.90
N THR A 127 15.19 -3.36 2.30
CA THR A 127 14.11 -3.64 3.26
C THR A 127 14.29 -2.87 4.57
N SER A 128 15.49 -2.70 5.08
CA SER A 128 15.76 -1.97 6.33
C SER A 128 15.29 -0.50 6.27
N GLN A 129 15.47 0.15 5.14
CA GLN A 129 14.98 1.53 4.92
C GLN A 129 13.47 1.54 4.68
N LYS A 130 12.97 0.57 3.92
CA LYS A 130 11.53 0.46 3.59
C LYS A 130 10.66 0.21 4.81
N LEU A 131 11.13 -0.55 5.79
CA LEU A 131 10.37 -0.83 7.01
C LEU A 131 9.98 0.45 7.75
N ALA A 132 10.92 1.35 7.97
CA ALA A 132 10.68 2.60 8.68
C ALA A 132 9.66 3.49 7.93
N ILE A 133 9.74 3.56 6.60
CA ILE A 133 8.85 4.40 5.79
C ILE A 133 7.47 3.77 5.64
N ARG A 134 7.40 2.46 5.39
CA ARG A 134 6.16 1.78 5.00
C ARG A 134 5.31 1.33 6.17
N PHE A 135 5.91 1.03 7.33
CA PHE A 135 5.20 0.61 8.53
C PHE A 135 5.26 1.64 9.66
N GLY A 136 6.29 2.48 9.66
CA GLY A 136 6.51 3.43 10.74
C GLY A 136 5.39 4.46 10.92
N GLU A 137 4.73 4.89 9.85
CA GLU A 137 3.59 5.82 9.96
C GLU A 137 2.38 5.15 10.62
N THR A 138 2.06 3.92 10.25
CA THR A 138 1.01 3.13 10.91
C THR A 138 1.30 2.96 12.40
N VAL A 139 2.53 2.63 12.76
CA VAL A 139 2.94 2.52 14.17
C VAL A 139 2.78 3.84 14.91
N LYS A 140 3.20 4.96 14.30
CA LYS A 140 3.04 6.30 14.91
C LYS A 140 1.58 6.67 15.08
N ASN A 141 0.73 6.35 14.12
CA ASN A 141 -0.70 6.62 14.20
C ASN A 141 -1.35 5.83 15.35
N TYR A 142 -0.94 4.59 15.56
CA TYR A 142 -1.37 3.82 16.74
C TYR A 142 -0.88 4.43 18.04
N LEU A 143 0.37 4.87 18.12
CA LEU A 143 0.92 5.51 19.30
C LEU A 143 0.24 6.87 19.61
N ALA A 144 -0.26 7.55 18.60
CA ALA A 144 -0.98 8.81 18.73
C ALA A 144 -2.49 8.64 18.99
N SER A 145 -3.03 7.44 18.79
CA SER A 145 -4.43 7.11 19.04
C SER A 145 -4.54 6.33 20.36
N ASP A 146 -5.72 6.40 21.00
CA ASP A 146 -6.03 5.55 22.16
C ASP A 146 -6.31 4.08 21.76
N CYS A 147 -6.10 3.74 20.48
CA CYS A 147 -6.30 2.41 19.95
C CYS A 147 -5.02 1.59 20.11
N LEU A 148 -5.00 0.72 21.12
CA LEU A 148 -3.90 -0.21 21.33
C LEU A 148 -4.06 -1.42 20.40
N LEU A 149 -3.24 -1.47 19.36
CA LEU A 149 -2.94 -2.77 18.76
C LEU A 149 -2.18 -3.61 19.81
N TYR A 150 -2.57 -4.87 19.92
CA TYR A 150 -1.84 -5.84 20.73
C TYR A 150 -0.35 -5.80 20.34
N THR A 151 0.44 -5.20 21.19
CA THR A 151 1.89 -5.29 21.08
C THR A 151 2.30 -6.66 21.57
N SER A 152 2.97 -7.42 20.73
CA SER A 152 3.67 -8.64 21.18
C SER A 152 4.50 -8.30 22.41
N PRO A 153 4.46 -9.12 23.47
CA PRO A 153 5.32 -8.89 24.63
C PRO A 153 6.77 -8.73 24.18
N SER A 154 7.42 -7.71 24.72
CA SER A 154 8.83 -7.51 24.48
C SER A 154 9.59 -8.77 24.93
N PRO A 155 10.63 -9.23 24.17
CA PRO A 155 11.48 -10.31 24.64
C PRO A 155 12.20 -10.03 25.96
N ARG A 156 11.97 -8.87 26.57
CA ARG A 156 12.55 -8.42 27.86
C ARG A 156 11.57 -8.39 29.02
N ASP A 157 10.28 -8.73 28.78
CA ASP A 157 9.26 -8.79 29.84
C ASP A 157 9.15 -10.21 30.43
#